data_58aa9d3280a6dcdc8d619fc9f6c7ec91
#
_entry.id   58aa9d3280a6dcdc8d619fc9f6c7ec91
#
_cell.length_a   1.000
_cell.length_b   1.000
_cell.length_c   1.000
_cell.angle_alpha   90.00
_cell.angle_beta   90.00
_cell.angle_gamma   90.00
#
_symmetry.space_group_name_H-M   'P 1'
#
loop_
_entity.id
_entity.type
_entity.pdbx_description
1 polymer ?
#
loop_
_entity_poly.entity_id
_entity_poly.type
_entity_poly.pdbx_seq_one_letter_code
_entity_poly.pdbx_strand_id
1 'polypeptide(L)'
;MRYTKIVCTIGPACNTEEKIAQLIDAGMNVARLNFSHGTHQDHAANIARLRRVANRLNRPIAILQDLQGPKIRTGWLQDHKPVELKDGAEFVITTRAVPGDVREVNTTYDGLPGDVKTGDRILLDDGLLELRVERVADGTDVHTRIVHGGILKEHKGINLPGVLVNTPSLTDKDREDLAFGVQQQVEYVALSFVRRAEDVALIKRALVELDPKAAKTPIIAKLEKPAALDNLDSIVDIADGVMVARGDLGVELSPQQVPIAQKRIIEAANRKRKIVITATQMLDSMIHNPIPTRAEVSDVANAIFDGTDAVMLSGETASGQYPIESVKMMASIAEEAEAHSGKYTRWEVPEEVTSDDSIALARAASELAHDREVQAIAVFTLTGRNARVLSKTRPNVPILAFTPDAKTHLRMSLMWGVIPYLVPHADSLETMLAHVEAALLLNSPVRPGQQVILIAGLPPTKLVPANFILLHTVGRS
;
A
#
# COMPACT_ATOMS: atom_id res chain seq x y z
N MET A 1 -14.74 16.95 -1.60
CA MET A 1 -14.31 15.94 -0.58
C MET A 1 -13.62 14.80 -1.31
N ARG A 2 -12.45 14.37 -0.85
CA ARG A 2 -11.68 13.32 -1.50
C ARG A 2 -12.03 11.93 -0.94
N TYR A 3 -12.27 10.96 -1.82
CA TYR A 3 -12.54 9.56 -1.47
C TYR A 3 -11.26 8.71 -1.49
N THR A 4 -10.39 8.87 -2.50
CA THR A 4 -9.10 8.16 -2.62
C THR A 4 -8.17 8.53 -1.48
N LYS A 5 -7.53 7.54 -0.85
CA LYS A 5 -6.65 7.74 0.30
C LYS A 5 -5.23 8.06 -0.15
N ILE A 6 -4.49 8.78 0.70
CA ILE A 6 -3.08 9.09 0.47
C ILE A 6 -2.23 8.38 1.52
N VAL A 7 -1.28 7.58 1.04
CA VAL A 7 -0.24 6.95 1.84
C VAL A 7 1.03 7.78 1.69
N CYS A 8 1.59 8.25 2.81
CA CYS A 8 2.84 9.01 2.80
C CYS A 8 3.95 8.23 3.49
N THR A 9 5.11 8.11 2.86
CA THR A 9 6.29 7.54 3.49
C THR A 9 6.93 8.55 4.41
N ILE A 10 7.11 8.16 5.68
CA ILE A 10 7.77 8.97 6.68
C ILE A 10 9.27 8.75 6.61
N GLY A 11 10.01 9.84 6.49
CA GLY A 11 11.46 9.85 6.41
C GLY A 11 12.05 11.18 6.88
N PRO A 12 13.35 11.41 6.69
CA PRO A 12 14.06 12.58 7.22
C PRO A 12 13.43 13.93 6.86
N ALA A 13 12.80 14.04 5.70
CA ALA A 13 12.18 15.30 5.25
C ALA A 13 10.90 15.67 6.02
N CYS A 14 10.25 14.70 6.71
CA CYS A 14 8.92 14.92 7.27
C CYS A 14 8.68 14.29 8.65
N ASN A 15 9.70 13.81 9.36
CA ASN A 15 9.58 13.04 10.61
C ASN A 15 9.45 13.89 11.89
N THR A 16 9.32 15.20 11.79
CA THR A 16 9.04 16.07 12.97
C THR A 16 7.55 16.16 13.23
N GLU A 17 7.14 16.44 14.49
CA GLU A 17 5.72 16.58 14.85
C GLU A 17 5.01 17.67 14.03
N GLU A 18 5.71 18.78 13.76
CA GLU A 18 5.20 19.86 12.93
C GLU A 18 4.93 19.41 11.49
N LYS A 19 5.91 18.74 10.88
CA LYS A 19 5.77 18.24 9.52
C LYS A 19 4.70 17.14 9.41
N ILE A 20 4.62 16.24 10.40
CA ILE A 20 3.56 15.22 10.47
C ILE A 20 2.18 15.89 10.54
N ALA A 21 2.01 16.93 11.35
CA ALA A 21 0.75 17.69 11.42
C ALA A 21 0.41 18.30 10.05
N GLN A 22 1.38 18.93 9.39
CA GLN A 22 1.20 19.50 8.06
C GLN A 22 0.84 18.44 7.00
N LEU A 23 1.44 17.24 7.06
CA LEU A 23 1.07 16.12 6.16
C LEU A 23 -0.37 15.66 6.38
N ILE A 24 -0.80 15.55 7.66
CA ILE A 24 -2.18 15.18 8.02
C ILE A 24 -3.17 16.23 7.49
N ASP A 25 -2.88 17.51 7.70
CA ASP A 25 -3.71 18.62 7.23
C ASP A 25 -3.75 18.71 5.70
N ALA A 26 -2.63 18.39 5.02
CA ALA A 26 -2.54 18.29 3.57
C ALA A 26 -3.30 17.09 2.98
N GLY A 27 -3.65 16.10 3.81
CA GLY A 27 -4.50 14.97 3.40
C GLY A 27 -3.93 13.57 3.58
N MET A 28 -2.84 13.38 4.31
CA MET A 28 -2.33 12.05 4.65
C MET A 28 -3.38 11.24 5.44
N ASN A 29 -3.61 10.01 5.03
CA ASN A 29 -4.50 9.05 5.69
C ASN A 29 -3.75 7.88 6.32
N VAL A 30 -2.60 7.51 5.73
CA VAL A 30 -1.78 6.40 6.17
C VAL A 30 -0.31 6.81 6.15
N ALA A 31 0.40 6.52 7.23
CA ALA A 31 1.85 6.69 7.33
C ALA A 31 2.55 5.36 7.02
N ARG A 32 3.34 5.33 5.95
CA ARG A 32 4.20 4.18 5.61
C ARG A 32 5.56 4.33 6.26
N LEU A 33 6.01 3.27 6.93
CA LEU A 33 7.36 3.14 7.48
C LEU A 33 8.11 2.10 6.66
N ASN A 34 9.15 2.53 5.94
CA ASN A 34 9.95 1.68 5.07
C ASN A 34 11.10 1.03 5.85
N PHE A 35 10.98 -0.25 6.15
CA PHE A 35 11.99 -1.03 6.92
C PHE A 35 13.23 -1.43 6.10
N SER A 36 13.32 -1.00 4.84
CA SER A 36 14.60 -1.06 4.10
C SER A 36 15.62 -0.03 4.60
N HIS A 37 15.20 0.96 5.40
CA HIS A 37 15.99 2.07 5.91
C HIS A 37 15.66 2.35 7.37
N GLY A 38 16.64 2.93 8.09
CA GLY A 38 16.47 3.28 9.51
C GLY A 38 16.61 2.08 10.45
N THR A 39 16.57 2.36 11.74
CA THR A 39 16.63 1.38 12.82
C THR A 39 15.27 1.20 13.50
N HIS A 40 15.08 0.13 14.27
CA HIS A 40 13.90 -0.04 15.11
C HIS A 40 13.67 1.15 16.05
N GLN A 41 14.76 1.76 16.56
CA GLN A 41 14.66 2.95 17.41
C GLN A 41 14.10 4.17 16.65
N ASP A 42 14.54 4.39 15.41
CA ASP A 42 14.03 5.46 14.55
C ASP A 42 12.53 5.24 14.26
N HIS A 43 12.17 4.01 13.90
CA HIS A 43 10.77 3.65 13.63
C HIS A 43 9.89 3.80 14.87
N ALA A 44 10.34 3.37 16.05
CA ALA A 44 9.61 3.55 17.31
C ALA A 44 9.38 5.05 17.61
N ALA A 45 10.40 5.88 17.42
CA ALA A 45 10.27 7.33 17.60
C ALA A 45 9.27 7.95 16.62
N ASN A 46 9.28 7.52 15.34
CA ASN A 46 8.33 7.98 14.32
C ASN A 46 6.89 7.53 14.65
N ILE A 47 6.69 6.28 15.06
CA ILE A 47 5.37 5.76 15.49
C ILE A 47 4.84 6.60 16.66
N ALA A 48 5.67 6.84 17.67
CA ALA A 48 5.27 7.63 18.85
C ALA A 48 4.85 9.07 18.47
N ARG A 49 5.60 9.73 17.56
CA ARG A 49 5.25 11.06 17.06
C ARG A 49 3.93 11.04 16.28
N LEU A 50 3.77 10.07 15.35
CA LEU A 50 2.56 9.90 14.56
C LEU A 50 1.33 9.75 15.47
N ARG A 51 1.39 8.85 16.47
CA ARG A 51 0.29 8.63 17.42
C ARG A 51 -0.05 9.89 18.20
N ARG A 52 0.97 10.61 18.74
CA ARG A 52 0.73 11.87 19.48
C ARG A 52 0.07 12.93 18.61
N VAL A 53 0.57 13.16 17.40
CA VAL A 53 0.05 14.18 16.49
C VAL A 53 -1.36 13.82 16.02
N ALA A 54 -1.58 12.57 15.61
CA ALA A 54 -2.89 12.08 15.17
C ALA A 54 -3.96 12.26 16.29
N ASN A 55 -3.61 11.90 17.53
CA ASN A 55 -4.50 12.07 18.68
C ASN A 55 -4.79 13.55 18.97
N ARG A 56 -3.76 14.41 18.93
CA ARG A 56 -3.91 15.87 19.15
C ARG A 56 -4.84 16.50 18.10
N LEU A 57 -4.76 16.05 16.85
CA LEU A 57 -5.59 16.56 15.75
C LEU A 57 -6.94 15.86 15.64
N ASN A 58 -7.19 14.85 16.47
CA ASN A 58 -8.35 13.97 16.37
C ASN A 58 -8.55 13.41 14.94
N ARG A 59 -7.45 12.97 14.32
CA ARG A 59 -7.43 12.40 12.97
C ARG A 59 -6.94 10.96 13.02
N PRO A 60 -7.74 9.99 12.55
CA PRO A 60 -7.31 8.60 12.48
C PRO A 60 -6.25 8.41 11.38
N ILE A 61 -5.05 8.03 11.77
CA ILE A 61 -3.94 7.72 10.86
C ILE A 61 -3.53 6.28 11.09
N ALA A 62 -3.63 5.45 10.06
CA ALA A 62 -3.10 4.09 10.09
C ALA A 62 -1.59 4.08 9.85
N ILE A 63 -0.89 3.12 10.44
CA ILE A 63 0.53 2.87 10.19
C ILE A 63 0.67 1.60 9.35
N LEU A 64 1.35 1.73 8.23
CA LEU A 64 1.73 0.64 7.32
C LEU A 64 3.22 0.35 7.50
N GLN A 65 3.55 -0.79 8.09
CA GLN A 65 4.90 -1.33 8.12
C GLN A 65 5.21 -1.97 6.78
N ASP A 66 6.22 -1.49 6.06
CA ASP A 66 6.64 -2.04 4.77
C ASP A 66 7.97 -2.79 4.94
N LEU A 67 7.90 -4.13 4.93
CA LEU A 67 9.04 -5.02 5.10
C LEU A 67 9.96 -4.97 3.89
N GLN A 68 11.26 -5.11 4.12
CA GLN A 68 12.27 -5.03 3.08
C GLN A 68 12.15 -6.16 2.05
N GLY A 69 11.88 -7.37 2.50
CA GLY A 69 11.94 -8.57 1.68
C GLY A 69 13.35 -8.97 1.25
N PRO A 70 13.49 -10.00 0.41
CA PRO A 70 14.77 -10.54 -0.05
C PRO A 70 15.41 -9.67 -1.15
N LYS A 71 15.70 -8.39 -0.85
CA LYS A 71 16.32 -7.48 -1.82
C LYS A 71 17.80 -7.84 -1.99
N ILE A 72 18.16 -8.28 -3.19
CA ILE A 72 19.53 -8.56 -3.59
C ILE A 72 20.24 -7.23 -3.88
N ARG A 73 21.46 -7.08 -3.40
CA ARG A 73 22.25 -5.85 -3.57
C ARG A 73 23.69 -6.14 -3.94
N THR A 74 24.36 -5.18 -4.56
CA THR A 74 25.82 -5.15 -4.61
C THR A 74 26.40 -4.82 -3.23
N GLY A 75 27.63 -5.24 -2.98
CA GLY A 75 28.33 -4.88 -1.76
C GLY A 75 28.99 -3.52 -1.81
N TRP A 76 30.09 -3.38 -1.03
CA TRP A 76 30.88 -2.15 -0.96
C TRP A 76 31.90 -2.06 -2.09
N LEU A 77 32.33 -0.84 -2.39
CA LEU A 77 33.33 -0.54 -3.39
C LEU A 77 34.66 -0.16 -2.73
N GLN A 78 35.75 -0.32 -3.48
CA GLN A 78 37.06 0.09 -3.01
C GLN A 78 37.10 1.59 -2.70
N ASP A 79 37.68 1.95 -1.55
CA ASP A 79 37.74 3.31 -1.02
C ASP A 79 36.38 4.01 -0.87
N HIS A 80 35.28 3.27 -0.89
CA HIS A 80 33.92 3.79 -0.87
C HIS A 80 33.61 4.79 -2.00
N LYS A 81 34.26 4.62 -3.16
CA LYS A 81 34.09 5.51 -4.32
C LYS A 81 33.28 4.86 -5.43
N PRO A 82 32.35 5.60 -6.06
CA PRO A 82 31.67 5.12 -7.25
C PRO A 82 32.66 4.76 -8.37
N VAL A 83 32.31 3.74 -9.16
CA VAL A 83 33.12 3.29 -10.30
C VAL A 83 32.33 3.43 -11.59
N GLU A 84 33.03 3.80 -12.69
CA GLU A 84 32.41 3.88 -14.01
C GLU A 84 32.53 2.54 -14.74
N LEU A 85 31.39 1.94 -15.07
CA LEU A 85 31.30 0.75 -15.88
C LEU A 85 31.11 1.15 -17.35
N LYS A 86 31.95 0.62 -18.26
CA LYS A 86 31.93 0.97 -19.69
C LYS A 86 31.21 -0.11 -20.52
N ASP A 87 30.39 0.34 -21.47
CA ASP A 87 29.73 -0.55 -22.41
C ASP A 87 30.73 -1.50 -23.09
N GLY A 88 30.32 -2.77 -23.21
CA GLY A 88 31.10 -3.83 -23.84
C GLY A 88 32.24 -4.40 -22.98
N ALA A 89 32.54 -3.84 -21.81
CA ALA A 89 33.55 -4.40 -20.91
C ALA A 89 33.04 -5.66 -20.19
N GLU A 90 33.98 -6.50 -19.76
CA GLU A 90 33.68 -7.61 -18.84
C GLU A 90 33.49 -7.09 -17.42
N PHE A 91 32.57 -7.70 -16.69
CA PHE A 91 32.33 -7.40 -15.29
C PHE A 91 31.89 -8.67 -14.54
N VAL A 92 32.37 -8.87 -13.33
CA VAL A 92 32.06 -10.05 -12.52
C VAL A 92 31.19 -9.65 -11.33
N ILE A 93 30.09 -10.37 -11.14
CA ILE A 93 29.36 -10.33 -9.87
C ILE A 93 29.71 -11.59 -9.10
N THR A 94 30.24 -11.43 -7.90
CA THR A 94 30.79 -12.53 -7.11
C THR A 94 30.13 -12.66 -5.75
N THR A 95 30.03 -13.89 -5.23
CA THR A 95 29.64 -14.17 -3.83
C THR A 95 30.79 -14.07 -2.86
N ARG A 96 32.04 -13.91 -3.35
CA ARG A 96 33.25 -13.70 -2.52
C ARG A 96 33.15 -12.34 -1.83
N ALA A 97 33.55 -12.25 -0.55
CA ALA A 97 33.55 -11.00 0.21
C ALA A 97 34.78 -10.14 -0.21
N VAL A 98 34.68 -9.46 -1.35
CA VAL A 98 35.70 -8.58 -1.91
C VAL A 98 35.20 -7.17 -2.10
N PRO A 99 36.03 -6.12 -1.95
CA PRO A 99 35.68 -4.77 -2.34
C PRO A 99 35.55 -4.71 -3.87
N GLY A 100 34.45 -4.06 -4.35
CA GLY A 100 34.21 -3.93 -5.78
C GLY A 100 35.07 -2.85 -6.44
N ASP A 101 35.39 -3.06 -7.71
CA ASP A 101 36.12 -2.10 -8.57
C ASP A 101 35.47 -2.04 -9.97
N VAL A 102 36.18 -1.60 -10.98
CA VAL A 102 35.73 -1.57 -12.37
C VAL A 102 35.63 -2.95 -13.03
N ARG A 103 36.08 -4.04 -12.37
CA ARG A 103 36.13 -5.39 -12.89
C ARG A 103 35.16 -6.34 -12.18
N GLU A 104 34.94 -6.14 -10.86
CA GLU A 104 34.08 -7.02 -10.09
C GLU A 104 33.40 -6.27 -8.92
N VAL A 105 32.27 -6.83 -8.47
CA VAL A 105 31.60 -6.42 -7.23
C VAL A 105 30.99 -7.64 -6.56
N ASN A 106 31.02 -7.67 -5.23
CA ASN A 106 30.35 -8.71 -4.50
C ASN A 106 28.84 -8.47 -4.42
N THR A 107 28.08 -9.55 -4.19
CA THR A 107 26.61 -9.53 -3.98
C THR A 107 26.26 -10.02 -2.58
N THR A 108 25.12 -9.56 -2.08
CA THR A 108 24.51 -10.05 -0.82
C THR A 108 23.76 -11.37 -0.98
N TYR A 109 23.76 -11.96 -2.16
CA TYR A 109 23.01 -13.18 -2.47
C TYR A 109 23.91 -14.32 -2.92
N ASP A 110 24.15 -15.27 -2.02
CA ASP A 110 25.04 -16.41 -2.27
C ASP A 110 24.50 -17.39 -3.31
N GLY A 111 23.18 -17.41 -3.53
CA GLY A 111 22.54 -18.27 -4.53
C GLY A 111 22.66 -17.78 -5.98
N LEU A 112 23.17 -16.56 -6.22
CA LEU A 112 23.21 -15.95 -7.55
C LEU A 112 23.85 -16.85 -8.63
N PRO A 113 25.02 -17.49 -8.40
CA PRO A 113 25.64 -18.32 -9.41
C PRO A 113 24.83 -19.59 -9.79
N GLY A 114 24.01 -20.07 -8.83
CA GLY A 114 23.14 -21.24 -9.06
C GLY A 114 21.83 -20.91 -9.78
N ASP A 115 21.37 -19.68 -9.70
CA ASP A 115 20.08 -19.26 -10.24
C ASP A 115 20.19 -18.71 -11.67
N VAL A 116 21.34 -18.14 -12.05
CA VAL A 116 21.52 -17.51 -13.37
C VAL A 116 22.18 -18.45 -14.38
N LYS A 117 21.88 -18.23 -15.66
CA LYS A 117 22.48 -18.96 -16.79
C LYS A 117 22.93 -18.00 -17.88
N THR A 118 23.77 -18.49 -18.79
CA THR A 118 24.24 -17.74 -19.97
C THR A 118 23.07 -17.12 -20.74
N GLY A 119 23.16 -15.83 -21.00
CA GLY A 119 22.17 -15.04 -21.71
C GLY A 119 21.18 -14.29 -20.78
N ASP A 120 21.11 -14.62 -19.48
CA ASP A 120 20.26 -13.91 -18.54
C ASP A 120 20.72 -12.45 -18.37
N ARG A 121 19.74 -11.59 -18.10
CA ARG A 121 19.97 -10.17 -17.84
C ARG A 121 20.11 -9.95 -16.33
N ILE A 122 21.09 -9.13 -15.96
CA ILE A 122 21.24 -8.62 -14.60
C ILE A 122 21.13 -7.09 -14.67
N LEU A 123 20.23 -6.52 -13.93
CA LEU A 123 20.01 -5.08 -13.86
C LEU A 123 20.49 -4.56 -12.52
N LEU A 124 21.28 -3.48 -12.54
CA LEU A 124 21.78 -2.81 -11.34
C LEU A 124 21.19 -1.40 -11.24
N ASP A 125 21.06 -0.90 -10.00
CA ASP A 125 20.58 0.46 -9.70
C ASP A 125 19.24 0.76 -10.40
N ASP A 126 18.22 -0.07 -10.13
CA ASP A 126 16.87 0.04 -10.69
C ASP A 126 16.83 0.03 -12.24
N GLY A 127 17.79 -0.67 -12.86
CA GLY A 127 17.87 -0.85 -14.30
C GLY A 127 18.66 0.23 -15.06
N LEU A 128 19.31 1.13 -14.34
CA LEU A 128 20.22 2.13 -14.96
C LEU A 128 21.44 1.48 -15.59
N LEU A 129 21.87 0.33 -15.07
CA LEU A 129 22.97 -0.45 -15.62
C LEU A 129 22.44 -1.84 -16.03
N GLU A 130 22.81 -2.31 -17.21
CA GLU A 130 22.44 -3.64 -17.71
C GLU A 130 23.68 -4.48 -18.00
N LEU A 131 23.67 -5.70 -17.44
CA LEU A 131 24.67 -6.72 -17.65
C LEU A 131 24.03 -7.96 -18.29
N ARG A 132 24.80 -8.70 -19.06
CA ARG A 132 24.38 -9.99 -19.63
C ARG A 132 25.33 -11.09 -19.20
N VAL A 133 24.78 -12.16 -18.63
CA VAL A 133 25.57 -13.30 -18.16
C VAL A 133 26.21 -14.01 -19.34
N GLU A 134 27.53 -14.20 -19.30
CA GLU A 134 28.29 -14.98 -20.28
C GLU A 134 28.57 -16.39 -19.77
N ARG A 135 28.99 -16.53 -18.53
CA ARG A 135 29.26 -17.82 -17.87
C ARG A 135 29.28 -17.70 -16.36
N VAL A 136 29.10 -18.81 -15.69
CA VAL A 136 29.35 -18.96 -14.25
C VAL A 136 30.63 -19.75 -14.07
N ALA A 137 31.49 -19.32 -13.15
CA ALA A 137 32.75 -19.97 -12.83
C ALA A 137 32.89 -20.24 -11.32
N ASP A 138 33.54 -21.35 -11.00
CA ASP A 138 33.91 -21.74 -9.63
C ASP A 138 32.78 -21.76 -8.60
N GLY A 139 31.53 -21.72 -9.05
CA GLY A 139 30.33 -21.67 -8.18
C GLY A 139 30.17 -20.36 -7.39
N THR A 140 31.03 -19.37 -7.63
CA THR A 140 31.04 -18.07 -6.93
C THR A 140 30.97 -16.86 -7.85
N ASP A 141 31.46 -16.98 -9.08
CA ASP A 141 31.68 -15.86 -9.99
C ASP A 141 30.72 -15.92 -11.18
N VAL A 142 29.94 -14.87 -11.39
CA VAL A 142 29.08 -14.67 -12.54
C VAL A 142 29.75 -13.67 -13.46
N HIS A 143 30.37 -14.18 -14.53
CA HIS A 143 31.01 -13.35 -15.56
C HIS A 143 29.94 -12.78 -16.48
N THR A 144 29.97 -11.47 -16.67
CA THR A 144 28.99 -10.74 -17.45
C THR A 144 29.65 -9.81 -18.46
N ARG A 145 28.87 -9.41 -19.49
CA ARG A 145 29.19 -8.32 -20.41
C ARG A 145 28.31 -7.12 -20.09
N ILE A 146 28.90 -5.93 -19.94
CA ILE A 146 28.17 -4.70 -19.74
C ILE A 146 27.46 -4.34 -21.04
N VAL A 147 26.12 -4.31 -21.04
CA VAL A 147 25.28 -3.88 -22.15
C VAL A 147 25.04 -2.37 -22.10
N HIS A 148 24.66 -1.88 -20.93
CA HIS A 148 24.54 -0.45 -20.63
C HIS A 148 25.32 -0.15 -19.37
N GLY A 149 26.38 0.64 -19.51
CA GLY A 149 27.25 1.08 -18.46
C GLY A 149 26.78 2.36 -17.79
N GLY A 150 27.60 2.88 -16.90
CA GLY A 150 27.34 4.09 -16.13
C GLY A 150 28.04 4.05 -14.78
N ILE A 151 27.61 4.90 -13.86
CA ILE A 151 28.23 5.01 -12.52
C ILE A 151 27.59 4.00 -11.57
N LEU A 152 28.34 2.99 -11.16
CA LEU A 152 27.96 2.07 -10.10
C LEU A 152 28.36 2.64 -8.73
N LYS A 153 27.38 2.71 -7.82
CA LYS A 153 27.55 3.06 -6.39
C LYS A 153 27.41 1.83 -5.52
N GLU A 154 27.77 1.95 -4.24
CA GLU A 154 27.65 0.87 -3.25
C GLU A 154 26.18 0.49 -2.96
N HIS A 155 26.00 -0.77 -2.58
CA HIS A 155 24.72 -1.31 -2.07
C HIS A 155 23.53 -1.11 -3.01
N LYS A 156 23.78 -1.09 -4.33
CA LYS A 156 22.73 -0.93 -5.34
C LYS A 156 21.95 -2.22 -5.54
N GLY A 157 20.65 -2.08 -5.79
CA GLY A 157 19.77 -3.20 -6.07
C GLY A 157 20.24 -4.00 -7.28
N ILE A 158 20.13 -5.33 -7.17
CA ILE A 158 20.31 -6.28 -8.27
C ILE A 158 18.95 -6.87 -8.59
N ASN A 159 18.48 -6.69 -9.82
CA ASN A 159 17.28 -7.31 -10.34
C ASN A 159 17.64 -8.35 -11.39
N LEU A 160 16.89 -9.44 -11.41
CA LEU A 160 17.12 -10.62 -12.25
C LEU A 160 15.85 -10.92 -13.06
N PRO A 161 15.56 -10.16 -14.14
CA PRO A 161 14.33 -10.33 -14.90
C PRO A 161 14.22 -11.75 -15.48
N GLY A 162 13.10 -12.43 -15.20
CA GLY A 162 12.85 -13.78 -15.70
C GLY A 162 13.59 -14.92 -14.98
N VAL A 163 14.44 -14.61 -13.99
CA VAL A 163 15.14 -15.63 -13.20
C VAL A 163 14.32 -15.98 -11.96
N LEU A 164 14.15 -17.27 -11.71
CA LEU A 164 13.52 -17.79 -10.50
C LEU A 164 14.53 -17.77 -9.35
N VAL A 165 14.49 -16.72 -8.55
CA VAL A 165 15.35 -16.57 -7.38
C VAL A 165 14.85 -17.43 -6.23
N ASN A 166 15.72 -18.29 -5.70
CA ASN A 166 15.38 -19.25 -4.63
C ASN A 166 15.57 -18.66 -3.23
N THR A 167 15.09 -17.44 -2.98
CA THR A 167 15.11 -16.82 -1.65
C THR A 167 13.73 -16.92 -0.99
N PRO A 168 13.67 -17.11 0.35
CA PRO A 168 12.41 -16.97 1.09
C PRO A 168 11.84 -15.56 0.92
N SER A 169 10.53 -15.43 0.75
CA SER A 169 9.84 -14.13 0.68
C SER A 169 9.87 -13.38 2.02
N LEU A 170 10.05 -14.10 3.13
CA LEU A 170 10.19 -13.56 4.49
C LEU A 170 11.59 -13.90 5.00
N THR A 171 12.49 -12.92 5.03
CA THR A 171 13.86 -13.05 5.51
C THR A 171 13.92 -13.07 7.05
N ASP A 172 15.08 -13.42 7.64
CA ASP A 172 15.26 -13.36 9.09
C ASP A 172 15.11 -11.92 9.60
N LYS A 173 15.64 -10.94 8.86
CA LYS A 173 15.42 -9.51 9.15
C LYS A 173 13.92 -9.16 9.13
N ASP A 174 13.19 -9.64 8.14
CA ASP A 174 11.74 -9.38 8.07
C ASP A 174 10.99 -10.00 9.25
N ARG A 175 11.44 -11.13 9.78
CA ARG A 175 10.87 -11.75 11.01
C ARG A 175 11.10 -10.89 12.25
N GLU A 176 12.31 -10.33 12.39
CA GLU A 176 12.66 -9.39 13.47
C GLU A 176 11.83 -8.11 13.34
N ASP A 177 11.76 -7.56 12.13
CA ASP A 177 10.96 -6.36 11.84
C ASP A 177 9.47 -6.61 12.08
N LEU A 178 8.96 -7.78 11.70
CA LEU A 178 7.56 -8.17 11.92
C LEU A 178 7.24 -8.26 13.42
N ALA A 179 8.14 -8.86 14.22
CA ALA A 179 8.00 -8.92 15.67
C ALA A 179 7.95 -7.51 16.29
N PHE A 180 8.82 -6.62 15.82
CA PHE A 180 8.78 -5.20 16.20
C PHE A 180 7.44 -4.55 15.82
N GLY A 181 6.94 -4.76 14.59
CA GLY A 181 5.65 -4.21 14.14
C GLY A 181 4.46 -4.70 14.99
N VAL A 182 4.46 -5.98 15.39
CA VAL A 182 3.46 -6.55 16.30
C VAL A 182 3.52 -5.87 17.66
N GLN A 183 4.71 -5.68 18.21
CA GLN A 183 4.94 -4.98 19.49
C GLN A 183 4.47 -3.52 19.42
N GLN A 184 4.70 -2.84 18.31
CA GLN A 184 4.27 -1.45 18.07
C GLN A 184 2.81 -1.33 17.65
N GLN A 185 2.10 -2.44 17.51
CA GLN A 185 0.68 -2.49 17.15
C GLN A 185 0.34 -1.75 15.85
N VAL A 186 1.17 -1.93 14.81
CA VAL A 186 0.91 -1.35 13.47
C VAL A 186 -0.42 -1.88 12.89
N GLU A 187 -1.08 -1.06 12.07
CA GLU A 187 -2.38 -1.40 11.50
C GLU A 187 -2.29 -2.35 10.32
N TYR A 188 -1.23 -2.22 9.50
CA TYR A 188 -1.00 -3.00 8.29
C TYR A 188 0.47 -3.41 8.18
N VAL A 189 0.70 -4.55 7.54
CA VAL A 189 2.04 -4.99 7.14
C VAL A 189 2.04 -5.21 5.64
N ALA A 190 3.00 -4.61 4.91
CA ALA A 190 3.24 -4.87 3.51
C ALA A 190 4.40 -5.88 3.37
N LEU A 191 4.18 -6.93 2.59
CA LEU A 191 5.15 -7.97 2.27
C LEU A 191 5.72 -7.73 0.88
N SER A 192 7.03 -7.50 0.79
CA SER A 192 7.74 -7.27 -0.47
C SER A 192 8.01 -8.57 -1.23
N PHE A 193 8.13 -8.46 -2.54
CA PHE A 193 8.51 -9.53 -3.47
C PHE A 193 7.62 -10.79 -3.41
N VAL A 194 6.31 -10.59 -3.22
CA VAL A 194 5.34 -11.68 -3.26
C VAL A 194 5.29 -12.26 -4.68
N ARG A 195 5.41 -13.60 -4.79
CA ARG A 195 5.38 -14.35 -6.06
C ARG A 195 4.20 -15.29 -6.16
N ARG A 196 3.68 -15.76 -5.01
CA ARG A 196 2.63 -16.77 -4.92
C ARG A 196 1.87 -16.69 -3.59
N ALA A 197 0.73 -17.35 -3.50
CA ALA A 197 -0.13 -17.34 -2.30
C ALA A 197 0.58 -17.84 -1.04
N GLU A 198 1.50 -18.82 -1.19
CA GLU A 198 2.26 -19.39 -0.08
C GLU A 198 3.14 -18.36 0.63
N ASP A 199 3.63 -17.34 -0.10
CA ASP A 199 4.42 -16.24 0.49
C ASP A 199 3.56 -15.44 1.49
N VAL A 200 2.31 -15.16 1.14
CA VAL A 200 1.34 -14.50 2.04
C VAL A 200 0.92 -15.42 3.18
N ALA A 201 0.74 -16.73 2.92
CA ALA A 201 0.44 -17.70 3.96
C ALA A 201 1.57 -17.81 4.98
N LEU A 202 2.83 -17.69 4.53
CA LEU A 202 4.02 -17.73 5.40
C LEU A 202 4.01 -16.59 6.43
N ILE A 203 3.81 -15.33 6.00
CA ILE A 203 3.77 -14.20 6.93
C ILE A 203 2.55 -14.27 7.87
N LYS A 204 1.40 -14.74 7.39
CA LYS A 204 0.21 -14.94 8.25
C LYS A 204 0.47 -15.97 9.35
N ARG A 205 1.20 -17.06 9.05
CA ARG A 205 1.63 -18.04 10.08
C ARG A 205 2.61 -17.40 11.06
N ALA A 206 3.61 -16.66 10.58
CA ALA A 206 4.57 -15.96 11.44
C ALA A 206 3.87 -14.98 12.41
N LEU A 207 2.83 -14.27 11.98
CA LEU A 207 2.03 -13.40 12.86
C LEU A 207 1.33 -14.20 13.98
N VAL A 208 0.78 -15.37 13.65
CA VAL A 208 0.11 -16.26 14.66
C VAL A 208 1.13 -16.77 15.68
N GLU A 209 2.32 -17.15 15.22
CA GLU A 209 3.43 -17.63 16.05
C GLU A 209 3.95 -16.54 17.00
N LEU A 210 4.00 -15.29 16.55
CA LEU A 210 4.44 -14.15 17.37
C LEU A 210 3.41 -13.75 18.42
N ASP A 211 2.14 -13.61 18.03
CA ASP A 211 1.02 -13.30 18.92
C ASP A 211 -0.30 -13.72 18.24
N PRO A 212 -1.10 -14.62 18.84
CA PRO A 212 -2.40 -14.98 18.30
C PRO A 212 -3.35 -13.81 18.05
N LYS A 213 -3.21 -12.69 18.79
CA LYS A 213 -3.97 -11.45 18.55
C LYS A 213 -3.50 -10.73 17.28
N ALA A 214 -2.24 -10.88 16.89
CA ALA A 214 -1.67 -10.31 15.67
C ALA A 214 -2.14 -11.06 14.41
N ALA A 215 -2.71 -12.24 14.52
CA ALA A 215 -3.32 -13.02 13.41
C ALA A 215 -4.30 -12.19 12.56
N LYS A 216 -4.92 -11.17 13.15
CA LYS A 216 -5.87 -10.26 12.49
C LYS A 216 -5.20 -9.04 11.86
N THR A 217 -3.86 -8.93 11.86
CA THR A 217 -3.16 -7.82 11.19
C THR A 217 -3.22 -8.02 9.68
N PRO A 218 -3.83 -7.10 8.92
CA PRO A 218 -3.99 -7.24 7.49
C PRO A 218 -2.64 -7.19 6.77
N ILE A 219 -2.49 -8.07 5.77
CA ILE A 219 -1.30 -8.15 4.92
C ILE A 219 -1.60 -7.54 3.56
N ILE A 220 -0.77 -6.56 3.16
CA ILE A 220 -0.74 -5.97 1.83
C ILE A 220 0.37 -6.67 1.03
N ALA A 221 -0.01 -7.46 0.03
CA ALA A 221 0.96 -8.12 -0.85
C ALA A 221 1.50 -7.12 -1.88
N LYS A 222 2.82 -6.91 -1.92
CA LYS A 222 3.46 -6.05 -2.93
C LYS A 222 3.75 -6.88 -4.18
N LEU A 223 3.16 -6.46 -5.29
CA LEU A 223 3.27 -7.13 -6.58
C LEU A 223 4.36 -6.45 -7.39
N GLU A 224 5.57 -7.00 -7.31
CA GLU A 224 6.84 -6.45 -7.81
C GLU A 224 7.49 -7.35 -8.86
N LYS A 225 6.98 -8.56 -9.03
CA LYS A 225 7.57 -9.59 -9.90
C LYS A 225 6.57 -10.10 -10.94
N PRO A 226 7.02 -10.47 -12.17
CA PRO A 226 6.16 -11.08 -13.18
C PRO A 226 5.41 -12.32 -12.67
N ALA A 227 6.08 -13.16 -11.88
CA ALA A 227 5.48 -14.36 -11.27
C ALA A 227 4.25 -14.05 -10.40
N ALA A 228 4.17 -12.84 -9.80
CA ALA A 228 2.99 -12.41 -9.06
C ALA A 228 1.79 -12.19 -9.98
N LEU A 229 2.01 -11.75 -11.23
CA LEU A 229 0.94 -11.56 -12.22
C LEU A 229 0.38 -12.89 -12.74
N ASP A 230 1.24 -13.91 -12.81
CA ASP A 230 0.83 -15.28 -13.20
C ASP A 230 0.00 -15.94 -12.09
N ASN A 231 0.28 -15.59 -10.83
CA ASN A 231 -0.41 -16.12 -9.64
C ASN A 231 -1.41 -15.12 -9.02
N LEU A 232 -1.82 -14.09 -9.76
CA LEU A 232 -2.54 -12.91 -9.24
C LEU A 232 -3.79 -13.28 -8.46
N ASP A 233 -4.67 -14.10 -9.01
CA ASP A 233 -5.95 -14.47 -8.38
C ASP A 233 -5.73 -15.19 -7.04
N SER A 234 -4.78 -16.13 -6.97
CA SER A 234 -4.47 -16.88 -5.75
C SER A 234 -3.85 -15.99 -4.65
N ILE A 235 -3.00 -15.02 -5.04
CA ILE A 235 -2.42 -14.04 -4.11
C ILE A 235 -3.52 -13.13 -3.57
N VAL A 236 -4.37 -12.60 -4.44
CA VAL A 236 -5.47 -11.70 -4.06
C VAL A 236 -6.48 -12.41 -3.16
N ASP A 237 -6.75 -13.70 -3.36
CA ASP A 237 -7.65 -14.47 -2.50
C ASP A 237 -7.17 -14.51 -1.06
N ILE A 238 -5.90 -14.74 -0.81
CA ILE A 238 -5.34 -14.89 0.54
C ILE A 238 -4.91 -13.55 1.17
N ALA A 239 -4.46 -12.56 0.39
CA ALA A 239 -4.06 -11.26 0.89
C ALA A 239 -5.28 -10.43 1.38
N ASP A 240 -5.04 -9.46 2.27
CA ASP A 240 -6.07 -8.53 2.73
C ASP A 240 -6.13 -7.27 1.85
N GLY A 241 -5.05 -7.00 1.11
CA GLY A 241 -4.91 -6.00 0.08
C GLY A 241 -3.67 -6.25 -0.76
N VAL A 242 -3.51 -5.46 -1.82
CA VAL A 242 -2.35 -5.52 -2.69
C VAL A 242 -1.78 -4.12 -2.92
N MET A 243 -0.50 -4.06 -3.27
CA MET A 243 0.18 -2.84 -3.69
C MET A 243 0.78 -3.05 -5.09
N VAL A 244 0.41 -2.19 -6.02
CA VAL A 244 1.04 -2.08 -7.34
C VAL A 244 2.34 -1.30 -7.15
N ALA A 245 3.46 -1.99 -6.95
CA ALA A 245 4.76 -1.38 -6.72
C ALA A 245 5.49 -1.19 -8.07
N ARG A 246 5.13 -0.12 -8.78
CA ARG A 246 5.50 0.10 -10.19
C ARG A 246 6.98 0.28 -10.44
N GLY A 247 7.74 0.77 -9.45
CA GLY A 247 9.19 0.91 -9.52
C GLY A 247 9.87 -0.45 -9.76
N ASP A 248 9.78 -1.36 -8.78
CA ASP A 248 10.38 -2.68 -8.90
C ASP A 248 9.73 -3.51 -10.03
N LEU A 249 8.40 -3.41 -10.20
CA LEU A 249 7.71 -4.10 -11.29
C LEU A 249 8.17 -3.62 -12.67
N GLY A 250 8.47 -2.33 -12.84
CA GLY A 250 8.95 -1.74 -14.09
C GLY A 250 10.42 -2.08 -14.43
N VAL A 251 11.20 -2.50 -13.44
CA VAL A 251 12.54 -3.06 -13.64
C VAL A 251 12.47 -4.51 -14.08
N GLU A 252 11.50 -5.27 -13.57
CA GLU A 252 11.32 -6.69 -13.88
C GLU A 252 10.53 -6.95 -15.17
N LEU A 253 9.57 -6.07 -15.49
CA LEU A 253 8.83 -6.04 -16.75
C LEU A 253 9.44 -5.00 -17.70
N SER A 254 9.07 -5.06 -18.96
CA SER A 254 9.33 -3.92 -19.84
C SER A 254 8.41 -2.74 -19.48
N PRO A 255 8.88 -1.47 -19.56
CA PRO A 255 8.13 -0.30 -19.12
C PRO A 255 6.72 -0.20 -19.72
N GLN A 256 6.54 -0.57 -20.98
CA GLN A 256 5.25 -0.55 -21.67
C GLN A 256 4.22 -1.56 -21.11
N GLN A 257 4.65 -2.55 -20.34
CA GLN A 257 3.77 -3.56 -19.72
C GLN A 257 3.22 -3.11 -18.38
N VAL A 258 3.89 -2.17 -17.70
CA VAL A 258 3.51 -1.70 -16.35
C VAL A 258 2.09 -1.13 -16.29
N PRO A 259 1.62 -0.27 -17.22
CA PRO A 259 0.26 0.25 -17.17
C PRO A 259 -0.81 -0.84 -17.32
N ILE A 260 -0.54 -1.88 -18.12
CA ILE A 260 -1.46 -3.02 -18.29
C ILE A 260 -1.48 -3.89 -17.02
N ALA A 261 -0.30 -4.14 -16.43
CA ALA A 261 -0.19 -4.86 -15.17
C ALA A 261 -0.95 -4.12 -14.03
N GLN A 262 -0.81 -2.80 -13.94
CA GLN A 262 -1.56 -1.98 -12.98
C GLN A 262 -3.06 -2.19 -13.11
N LYS A 263 -3.62 -2.08 -14.32
CA LYS A 263 -5.06 -2.28 -14.55
C LYS A 263 -5.53 -3.68 -14.15
N ARG A 264 -4.78 -4.72 -14.54
CA ARG A 264 -5.09 -6.11 -14.16
C ARG A 264 -5.10 -6.33 -12.65
N ILE A 265 -4.11 -5.76 -11.93
CA ILE A 265 -4.02 -5.87 -10.47
C ILE A 265 -5.18 -5.14 -9.80
N ILE A 266 -5.47 -3.90 -10.21
CA ILE A 266 -6.57 -3.10 -9.66
C ILE A 266 -7.91 -3.81 -9.88
N GLU A 267 -8.17 -4.30 -11.09
CA GLU A 267 -9.38 -5.05 -11.43
C GLU A 267 -9.53 -6.32 -10.58
N ALA A 268 -8.48 -7.14 -10.47
CA ALA A 268 -8.50 -8.36 -9.68
C ALA A 268 -8.76 -8.07 -8.18
N ALA A 269 -8.11 -7.04 -7.62
CA ALA A 269 -8.32 -6.62 -6.24
C ALA A 269 -9.76 -6.14 -6.00
N ASN A 270 -10.31 -5.32 -6.90
CA ASN A 270 -11.66 -4.80 -6.79
C ASN A 270 -12.71 -5.92 -6.92
N ARG A 271 -12.55 -6.84 -7.88
CA ARG A 271 -13.43 -8.01 -8.05
C ARG A 271 -13.51 -8.86 -6.76
N LYS A 272 -12.38 -9.02 -6.06
CA LYS A 272 -12.29 -9.75 -4.79
C LYS A 272 -12.51 -8.85 -3.55
N ARG A 273 -12.90 -7.60 -3.74
CA ARG A 273 -13.17 -6.59 -2.67
C ARG A 273 -11.97 -6.43 -1.72
N LYS A 274 -10.76 -6.47 -2.26
CA LYS A 274 -9.51 -6.25 -1.54
C LYS A 274 -9.05 -4.79 -1.71
N ILE A 275 -8.32 -4.27 -0.72
CA ILE A 275 -7.71 -2.95 -0.80
C ILE A 275 -6.62 -2.96 -1.86
N VAL A 276 -6.53 -1.90 -2.66
CA VAL A 276 -5.44 -1.72 -3.63
C VAL A 276 -4.79 -0.35 -3.48
N ILE A 277 -3.46 -0.35 -3.38
CA ILE A 277 -2.61 0.84 -3.29
C ILE A 277 -1.80 0.92 -4.58
N THR A 278 -1.87 2.05 -5.29
CA THR A 278 -0.96 2.32 -6.41
C THR A 278 0.21 3.14 -5.92
N ALA A 279 1.42 2.65 -6.18
CA ALA A 279 2.64 3.11 -5.51
C ALA A 279 3.79 3.35 -6.49
N THR A 280 4.75 4.14 -6.04
CA THR A 280 6.03 4.50 -6.66
C THR A 280 5.94 5.37 -7.91
N GLN A 281 6.81 6.37 -7.97
CA GLN A 281 6.94 7.32 -9.10
C GLN A 281 5.62 8.01 -9.47
N MET A 282 4.80 8.36 -8.47
CA MET A 282 3.52 9.02 -8.69
C MET A 282 3.71 10.50 -9.00
N LEU A 283 4.52 11.20 -8.20
CA LEU A 283 4.91 12.60 -8.36
C LEU A 283 6.43 12.74 -8.19
N ASP A 284 7.21 11.85 -8.79
CA ASP A 284 8.65 11.66 -8.56
C ASP A 284 9.45 12.96 -8.77
N SER A 285 9.08 13.75 -9.77
CA SER A 285 9.72 15.04 -10.03
C SER A 285 9.60 16.01 -8.86
N MET A 286 8.58 15.85 -8.00
CA MET A 286 8.38 16.69 -6.81
C MET A 286 9.36 16.37 -5.66
N ILE A 287 10.21 15.36 -5.80
CA ILE A 287 11.38 15.21 -4.93
C ILE A 287 12.26 16.46 -5.00
N HIS A 288 12.39 17.05 -6.19
CA HIS A 288 13.28 18.20 -6.46
C HIS A 288 12.56 19.45 -6.94
N ASN A 289 11.31 19.36 -7.41
CA ASN A 289 10.55 20.46 -7.99
C ASN A 289 9.26 20.73 -7.17
N PRO A 290 8.83 22.01 -7.06
CA PRO A 290 7.63 22.38 -6.30
C PRO A 290 6.32 21.99 -7.00
N ILE A 291 6.35 21.63 -8.28
CA ILE A 291 5.21 21.21 -9.09
C ILE A 291 5.57 19.96 -9.90
N PRO A 292 4.59 19.06 -10.14
CA PRO A 292 4.82 17.84 -10.92
C PRO A 292 4.82 18.12 -12.42
N THR A 293 5.27 17.14 -13.19
CA THR A 293 5.07 17.12 -14.64
C THR A 293 3.62 16.81 -15.00
N ARG A 294 3.20 17.19 -16.23
CA ARG A 294 1.86 16.84 -16.74
C ARG A 294 1.66 15.33 -16.87
N ALA A 295 2.73 14.59 -17.16
CA ALA A 295 2.67 13.12 -17.26
C ALA A 295 2.34 12.48 -15.90
N GLU A 296 2.96 12.96 -14.80
CA GLU A 296 2.69 12.49 -13.45
C GLU A 296 1.27 12.83 -13.00
N VAL A 297 0.76 14.03 -13.28
CA VAL A 297 -0.64 14.40 -13.00
C VAL A 297 -1.60 13.47 -13.73
N SER A 298 -1.34 13.19 -15.01
CA SER A 298 -2.15 12.25 -15.80
C SER A 298 -2.07 10.83 -15.26
N ASP A 299 -0.90 10.39 -14.80
CA ASP A 299 -0.69 9.05 -14.25
C ASP A 299 -1.47 8.85 -12.93
N VAL A 300 -1.40 9.81 -12.00
CA VAL A 300 -2.20 9.79 -10.77
C VAL A 300 -3.70 9.72 -11.08
N ALA A 301 -4.19 10.59 -11.98
CA ALA A 301 -5.60 10.60 -12.36
C ALA A 301 -6.04 9.27 -12.99
N ASN A 302 -5.20 8.67 -13.85
CA ASN A 302 -5.49 7.36 -14.45
C ASN A 302 -5.55 6.24 -13.41
N ALA A 303 -4.67 6.20 -12.41
CA ALA A 303 -4.74 5.24 -11.32
C ALA A 303 -6.06 5.34 -10.54
N ILE A 304 -6.57 6.55 -10.34
CA ILE A 304 -7.87 6.80 -9.70
C ILE A 304 -9.02 6.31 -10.59
N PHE A 305 -9.00 6.62 -11.89
CA PHE A 305 -10.00 6.13 -12.85
C PHE A 305 -9.98 4.61 -13.03
N ASP A 306 -8.82 3.98 -12.84
CA ASP A 306 -8.69 2.51 -12.82
C ASP A 306 -9.33 1.89 -11.57
N GLY A 307 -9.66 2.69 -10.55
CA GLY A 307 -10.34 2.25 -9.33
C GLY A 307 -9.40 1.89 -8.17
N THR A 308 -8.22 2.52 -8.05
CA THR A 308 -7.38 2.35 -6.86
C THR A 308 -8.06 2.88 -5.59
N ASP A 309 -7.80 2.30 -4.42
CA ASP A 309 -8.32 2.80 -3.14
C ASP A 309 -7.43 3.89 -2.56
N ALA A 310 -6.13 3.77 -2.81
CA ALA A 310 -5.14 4.70 -2.31
C ALA A 310 -4.00 4.89 -3.30
N VAL A 311 -3.40 6.06 -3.25
CA VAL A 311 -2.16 6.43 -3.96
C VAL A 311 -1.06 6.71 -2.95
N MET A 312 0.18 6.35 -3.29
CA MET A 312 1.29 6.43 -2.34
C MET A 312 2.40 7.36 -2.82
N LEU A 313 2.88 8.21 -1.92
CA LEU A 313 4.09 9.01 -2.06
C LEU A 313 5.24 8.32 -1.33
N SER A 314 6.38 8.19 -1.98
CA SER A 314 7.58 7.51 -1.50
C SER A 314 8.69 8.50 -1.18
N GLY A 315 9.60 8.74 -2.11
CA GLY A 315 10.69 9.70 -2.00
C GLY A 315 10.20 11.13 -1.85
N GLU A 316 9.09 11.46 -2.48
CA GLU A 316 8.45 12.78 -2.49
C GLU A 316 8.19 13.30 -1.05
N THR A 317 7.76 12.41 -0.15
CA THR A 317 7.52 12.76 1.27
C THR A 317 8.67 12.38 2.19
N ALA A 318 9.38 11.27 1.90
CA ALA A 318 10.41 10.73 2.80
C ALA A 318 11.70 11.54 2.81
N SER A 319 12.16 12.00 1.64
CA SER A 319 13.45 12.65 1.42
C SER A 319 13.40 13.87 0.51
N GLY A 320 12.25 14.14 -0.12
CA GLY A 320 12.06 15.24 -1.06
C GLY A 320 12.13 16.62 -0.41
N GLN A 321 12.34 17.63 -1.21
CA GLN A 321 12.39 19.03 -0.79
C GLN A 321 11.00 19.62 -0.54
N TYR A 322 9.96 19.03 -1.14
CA TYR A 322 8.59 19.55 -1.14
C TYR A 322 7.56 18.52 -0.60
N PRO A 323 7.75 17.95 0.62
CA PRO A 323 6.91 16.87 1.11
C PRO A 323 5.43 17.26 1.29
N ILE A 324 5.16 18.46 1.78
CA ILE A 324 3.80 18.93 2.05
C ILE A 324 3.08 19.28 0.74
N GLU A 325 3.78 19.96 -0.15
CA GLU A 325 3.29 20.34 -1.49
C GLU A 325 2.94 19.10 -2.32
N SER A 326 3.73 18.04 -2.20
CA SER A 326 3.46 16.75 -2.86
C SER A 326 2.13 16.14 -2.38
N VAL A 327 1.86 16.17 -1.07
CA VAL A 327 0.58 15.67 -0.54
C VAL A 327 -0.60 16.55 -0.97
N LYS A 328 -0.44 17.88 -0.92
CA LYS A 328 -1.46 18.82 -1.41
C LYS A 328 -1.77 18.63 -2.90
N MET A 329 -0.74 18.46 -3.70
CA MET A 329 -0.88 18.22 -5.15
C MET A 329 -1.60 16.87 -5.40
N MET A 330 -1.18 15.81 -4.72
CA MET A 330 -1.84 14.50 -4.79
C MET A 330 -3.31 14.58 -4.41
N ALA A 331 -3.63 15.33 -3.34
CA ALA A 331 -5.01 15.55 -2.90
C ALA A 331 -5.84 16.30 -3.95
N SER A 332 -5.27 17.35 -4.53
CA SER A 332 -5.93 18.17 -5.56
C SER A 332 -6.21 17.37 -6.83
N ILE A 333 -5.23 16.55 -7.29
CA ILE A 333 -5.43 15.68 -8.46
C ILE A 333 -6.53 14.65 -8.18
N ALA A 334 -6.54 14.09 -6.97
CA ALA A 334 -7.54 13.10 -6.60
C ALA A 334 -8.96 13.72 -6.56
N GLU A 335 -9.11 14.89 -5.98
CA GLU A 335 -10.42 15.60 -5.94
C GLU A 335 -10.92 15.94 -7.33
N GLU A 336 -10.05 16.41 -8.23
CA GLU A 336 -10.42 16.74 -9.61
C GLU A 336 -10.78 15.48 -10.41
N ALA A 337 -10.02 14.40 -10.29
CA ALA A 337 -10.32 13.13 -10.94
C ALA A 337 -11.66 12.55 -10.46
N GLU A 338 -11.91 12.59 -9.16
CA GLU A 338 -13.14 12.07 -8.55
C GLU A 338 -14.37 12.88 -8.93
N ALA A 339 -14.26 14.20 -9.06
CA ALA A 339 -15.34 15.07 -9.53
C ALA A 339 -15.83 14.69 -10.94
N HIS A 340 -14.98 14.03 -11.72
CA HIS A 340 -15.28 13.61 -13.09
C HIS A 340 -15.36 12.08 -13.26
N SER A 341 -15.27 11.31 -12.19
CA SER A 341 -15.21 9.84 -12.23
C SER A 341 -16.42 9.21 -12.93
N GLY A 342 -17.63 9.68 -12.69
CA GLY A 342 -18.84 9.15 -13.33
C GLY A 342 -18.81 9.14 -14.87
N LYS A 343 -17.93 9.96 -15.47
CA LYS A 343 -17.76 10.03 -16.93
C LYS A 343 -16.59 9.18 -17.45
N TYR A 344 -15.53 8.99 -16.63
CA TYR A 344 -14.25 8.43 -17.08
C TYR A 344 -13.85 7.14 -16.38
N THR A 345 -14.47 6.80 -15.26
CA THR A 345 -14.22 5.53 -14.56
C THR A 345 -14.67 4.36 -15.42
N ARG A 346 -13.78 3.37 -15.60
CA ARG A 346 -14.05 2.15 -16.34
C ARG A 346 -14.39 0.96 -15.43
N TRP A 347 -14.36 1.18 -14.12
CA TRP A 347 -14.62 0.13 -13.17
C TRP A 347 -16.12 0.01 -12.92
N GLU A 348 -16.66 -1.16 -13.17
CA GLU A 348 -18.05 -1.51 -12.89
C GLU A 348 -18.11 -2.45 -11.68
N VAL A 349 -19.08 -2.24 -10.82
CA VAL A 349 -19.35 -3.17 -9.71
C VAL A 349 -19.86 -4.48 -10.34
N PRO A 350 -19.20 -5.63 -10.08
CA PRO A 350 -19.66 -6.90 -10.64
C PRO A 350 -21.12 -7.18 -10.21
N GLU A 351 -22.00 -7.40 -11.17
CA GLU A 351 -23.43 -7.72 -10.96
C GLU A 351 -23.67 -9.21 -10.66
N GLU A 352 -22.68 -9.92 -10.18
CA GLU A 352 -22.80 -11.35 -9.88
C GLU A 352 -23.78 -11.60 -8.71
N VAL A 353 -24.59 -12.65 -8.84
CA VAL A 353 -25.41 -13.16 -7.74
C VAL A 353 -24.49 -13.54 -6.59
N THR A 354 -24.83 -13.10 -5.39
CA THR A 354 -24.04 -13.36 -4.18
C THR A 354 -24.89 -13.99 -3.10
N SER A 355 -24.27 -14.93 -2.37
CA SER A 355 -24.85 -15.49 -1.13
C SER A 355 -24.38 -14.74 0.14
N ASP A 356 -23.59 -13.67 -0.04
CA ASP A 356 -23.06 -12.84 1.05
C ASP A 356 -24.00 -11.67 1.32
N ASP A 357 -24.70 -11.68 2.43
CA ASP A 357 -25.66 -10.66 2.83
C ASP A 357 -25.04 -9.26 2.88
N SER A 358 -23.78 -9.14 3.37
CA SER A 358 -23.10 -7.84 3.43
C SER A 358 -22.86 -7.25 2.04
N ILE A 359 -22.61 -8.08 1.04
CA ILE A 359 -22.44 -7.64 -0.36
C ILE A 359 -23.77 -7.20 -0.93
N ALA A 360 -24.82 -7.99 -0.71
CA ALA A 360 -26.17 -7.68 -1.19
C ALA A 360 -26.67 -6.36 -0.60
N LEU A 361 -26.53 -6.18 0.72
CA LEU A 361 -26.96 -4.94 1.39
C LEU A 361 -26.11 -3.73 0.99
N ALA A 362 -24.79 -3.89 0.81
CA ALA A 362 -23.95 -2.80 0.37
C ALA A 362 -24.31 -2.30 -1.03
N ARG A 363 -24.65 -3.21 -1.95
CA ARG A 363 -25.18 -2.84 -3.28
C ARG A 363 -26.53 -2.11 -3.17
N ALA A 364 -27.47 -2.67 -2.40
CA ALA A 364 -28.77 -2.05 -2.19
C ALA A 364 -28.64 -0.65 -1.59
N ALA A 365 -27.73 -0.45 -0.63
CA ALA A 365 -27.49 0.87 -0.04
C ALA A 365 -26.85 1.85 -1.03
N SER A 366 -25.96 1.38 -1.90
CA SER A 366 -25.34 2.22 -2.94
C SER A 366 -26.39 2.66 -3.97
N GLU A 367 -27.27 1.76 -4.42
CA GLU A 367 -28.41 2.09 -5.31
C GLU A 367 -29.38 3.05 -4.62
N LEU A 368 -29.76 2.78 -3.37
CA LEU A 368 -30.64 3.67 -2.61
C LEU A 368 -30.02 5.07 -2.44
N ALA A 369 -28.71 5.17 -2.28
CA ALA A 369 -28.00 6.45 -2.20
C ALA A 369 -27.95 7.18 -3.55
N HIS A 370 -28.02 6.45 -4.66
CA HIS A 370 -28.14 7.01 -6.01
C HIS A 370 -29.54 7.54 -6.27
N ASP A 371 -30.58 6.79 -5.85
CA ASP A 371 -31.99 7.12 -6.09
C ASP A 371 -32.56 8.19 -5.14
N ARG A 372 -31.88 8.44 -4.03
CA ARG A 372 -32.32 9.35 -2.97
C ARG A 372 -31.26 10.40 -2.65
N GLU A 373 -31.70 11.60 -2.36
CA GLU A 373 -30.86 12.70 -1.89
C GLU A 373 -30.41 12.48 -0.43
N VAL A 374 -29.54 11.47 -0.19
CA VAL A 374 -28.95 11.23 1.13
C VAL A 374 -27.57 11.88 1.25
N GLN A 375 -27.17 12.26 2.46
CA GLN A 375 -25.90 12.95 2.69
C GLN A 375 -24.72 11.99 2.87
N ALA A 376 -24.98 10.76 3.31
CA ALA A 376 -23.97 9.75 3.57
C ALA A 376 -24.60 8.36 3.70
N ILE A 377 -23.74 7.34 3.61
CA ILE A 377 -24.08 6.00 4.10
C ILE A 377 -23.32 5.79 5.43
N ALA A 378 -24.07 5.61 6.52
CA ALA A 378 -23.57 5.30 7.84
C ALA A 378 -23.43 3.78 7.99
N VAL A 379 -22.27 3.27 8.35
CA VAL A 379 -22.07 1.83 8.54
C VAL A 379 -21.50 1.53 9.93
N PHE A 380 -22.21 0.73 10.72
CA PHE A 380 -21.70 0.21 11.98
C PHE A 380 -20.98 -1.13 11.75
N THR A 381 -19.75 -1.25 12.26
CA THR A 381 -18.92 -2.42 12.02
C THR A 381 -17.95 -2.71 13.17
N LEU A 382 -17.79 -3.97 13.56
CA LEU A 382 -16.83 -4.38 14.59
C LEU A 382 -15.42 -4.65 14.01
N THR A 383 -15.32 -5.07 12.76
CA THR A 383 -14.06 -5.52 12.14
C THR A 383 -13.65 -4.68 10.92
N GLY A 384 -14.47 -3.69 10.52
CA GLY A 384 -14.28 -2.94 9.29
C GLY A 384 -14.75 -3.66 8.00
N ARG A 385 -15.19 -4.93 8.08
CA ARG A 385 -15.58 -5.70 6.89
C ARG A 385 -16.73 -5.05 6.13
N ASN A 386 -17.80 -4.64 6.81
CA ASN A 386 -18.95 -4.02 6.16
C ASN A 386 -18.57 -2.68 5.52
N ALA A 387 -17.73 -1.87 6.18
CA ALA A 387 -17.19 -0.63 5.60
C ALA A 387 -16.36 -0.89 4.34
N ARG A 388 -15.50 -1.93 4.35
CA ARG A 388 -14.70 -2.32 3.17
C ARG A 388 -15.56 -2.80 2.02
N VAL A 389 -16.57 -3.64 2.29
CA VAL A 389 -17.48 -4.13 1.25
C VAL A 389 -18.25 -2.97 0.62
N LEU A 390 -18.77 -2.06 1.46
CA LEU A 390 -19.46 -0.86 0.99
C LEU A 390 -18.53 0.09 0.22
N SER A 391 -17.30 0.29 0.67
CA SER A 391 -16.27 1.07 -0.05
C SER A 391 -16.07 0.58 -1.49
N LYS A 392 -16.22 -0.73 -1.72
CA LYS A 392 -16.07 -1.34 -3.04
C LYS A 392 -17.29 -1.22 -3.95
N THR A 393 -18.40 -0.71 -3.48
CA THR A 393 -19.53 -0.32 -4.35
C THR A 393 -19.37 1.10 -4.90
N ARG A 394 -18.37 1.86 -4.43
CA ARG A 394 -18.06 3.22 -4.88
C ARG A 394 -19.29 4.16 -4.88
N PRO A 395 -20.03 4.28 -3.76
CA PRO A 395 -21.18 5.15 -3.72
C PRO A 395 -20.80 6.61 -4.00
N ASN A 396 -21.72 7.37 -4.56
CA ASN A 396 -21.57 8.80 -4.87
C ASN A 396 -21.60 9.72 -3.62
N VAL A 397 -21.79 9.14 -2.44
CA VAL A 397 -21.83 9.83 -1.14
C VAL A 397 -20.76 9.25 -0.19
N PRO A 398 -20.29 10.02 0.83
CA PRO A 398 -19.32 9.53 1.79
C PRO A 398 -19.84 8.37 2.63
N ILE A 399 -18.91 7.50 3.04
CA ILE A 399 -19.16 6.38 3.96
C ILE A 399 -18.69 6.78 5.35
N LEU A 400 -19.62 6.98 6.27
CA LEU A 400 -19.32 7.27 7.68
C LEU A 400 -19.31 5.96 8.45
N ALA A 401 -18.13 5.48 8.85
CA ALA A 401 -17.98 4.17 9.46
C ALA A 401 -17.79 4.26 10.98
N PHE A 402 -18.69 3.65 11.73
CA PHE A 402 -18.74 3.69 13.19
C PHE A 402 -18.29 2.35 13.76
N THR A 403 -17.36 2.39 14.72
CA THR A 403 -16.83 1.18 15.37
C THR A 403 -16.45 1.46 16.82
N PRO A 404 -16.66 0.51 17.75
CA PRO A 404 -16.15 0.61 19.10
C PRO A 404 -14.70 0.14 19.26
N ASP A 405 -14.11 -0.46 18.21
CA ASP A 405 -12.75 -1.01 18.24
C ASP A 405 -11.74 0.01 17.70
N ALA A 406 -10.82 0.47 18.56
CA ALA A 406 -9.84 1.49 18.22
C ALA A 406 -8.89 1.07 17.08
N LYS A 407 -8.55 -0.22 16.98
CA LYS A 407 -7.67 -0.73 15.90
C LYS A 407 -8.39 -0.76 14.57
N THR A 408 -9.64 -1.18 14.56
CA THR A 408 -10.52 -1.11 13.37
C THR A 408 -10.73 0.32 12.92
N HIS A 409 -10.96 1.25 13.84
CA HIS A 409 -11.08 2.68 13.56
C HIS A 409 -9.88 3.20 12.75
N LEU A 410 -8.65 2.92 13.20
CA LEU A 410 -7.45 3.34 12.48
C LEU A 410 -7.30 2.63 11.12
N ARG A 411 -7.60 1.32 11.05
CA ARG A 411 -7.52 0.54 9.81
C ARG A 411 -8.44 1.07 8.71
N MET A 412 -9.62 1.54 9.07
CA MET A 412 -10.56 2.07 8.09
C MET A 412 -10.07 3.32 7.37
N SER A 413 -9.01 4.00 7.85
CA SER A 413 -8.39 5.14 7.18
C SER A 413 -7.78 4.83 5.81
N LEU A 414 -7.51 3.56 5.49
CA LEU A 414 -7.01 3.12 4.18
C LEU A 414 -8.15 2.77 3.20
N MET A 415 -9.41 2.75 3.62
CA MET A 415 -10.53 2.34 2.78
C MET A 415 -11.08 3.53 1.99
N TRP A 416 -11.24 3.38 0.68
CA TRP A 416 -11.78 4.41 -0.21
C TRP A 416 -13.13 4.93 0.29
N GLY A 417 -13.31 6.24 0.29
CA GLY A 417 -14.57 6.90 0.66
C GLY A 417 -14.93 6.83 2.14
N VAL A 418 -14.21 6.07 2.97
CA VAL A 418 -14.55 5.85 4.38
C VAL A 418 -13.99 6.96 5.26
N ILE A 419 -14.84 7.52 6.12
CA ILE A 419 -14.48 8.38 7.24
C ILE A 419 -14.80 7.61 8.53
N PRO A 420 -13.79 7.16 9.27
CA PRO A 420 -14.02 6.35 10.46
C PRO A 420 -14.30 7.20 11.70
N TYR A 421 -15.22 6.72 12.54
CA TYR A 421 -15.59 7.29 13.83
C TYR A 421 -15.49 6.24 14.92
N LEU A 422 -14.87 6.61 16.04
CA LEU A 422 -14.85 5.78 17.24
C LEU A 422 -16.10 6.11 18.06
N VAL A 423 -16.90 5.09 18.39
CA VAL A 423 -18.12 5.21 19.19
C VAL A 423 -18.07 4.24 20.37
N PRO A 424 -18.85 4.45 21.44
CA PRO A 424 -18.95 3.49 22.51
C PRO A 424 -19.48 2.13 22.05
N HIS A 425 -19.22 1.08 22.84
CA HIS A 425 -19.77 -0.24 22.58
C HIS A 425 -21.30 -0.21 22.72
N ALA A 426 -22.01 -0.93 21.86
CA ALA A 426 -23.47 -1.05 21.89
C ALA A 426 -23.89 -2.50 22.14
N ASP A 427 -24.84 -2.71 23.04
CA ASP A 427 -25.40 -4.02 23.42
C ASP A 427 -26.77 -4.29 22.78
N SER A 428 -27.43 -3.25 22.27
CA SER A 428 -28.71 -3.34 21.58
C SER A 428 -28.74 -2.48 20.33
N LEU A 429 -29.78 -2.64 19.53
CA LEU A 429 -30.03 -1.81 18.34
C LEU A 429 -30.24 -0.34 18.74
N GLU A 430 -31.01 -0.11 19.78
CA GLU A 430 -31.36 1.24 20.28
C GLU A 430 -30.10 1.96 20.75
N THR A 431 -29.24 1.30 21.52
CA THR A 431 -27.96 1.87 21.99
C THR A 431 -27.04 2.14 20.80
N MET A 432 -26.97 1.25 19.82
CA MET A 432 -26.19 1.45 18.61
C MET A 432 -26.67 2.68 17.82
N LEU A 433 -27.98 2.80 17.62
CA LEU A 433 -28.57 3.96 16.94
C LEU A 433 -28.29 5.26 17.66
N ALA A 434 -28.44 5.27 19.00
CA ALA A 434 -28.13 6.45 19.81
C ALA A 434 -26.65 6.87 19.71
N HIS A 435 -25.71 5.93 19.73
CA HIS A 435 -24.28 6.24 19.57
C HIS A 435 -23.95 6.77 18.16
N VAL A 436 -24.52 6.16 17.11
CA VAL A 436 -24.34 6.61 15.73
C VAL A 436 -24.94 8.01 15.55
N GLU A 437 -26.15 8.23 16.05
CA GLU A 437 -26.83 9.54 16.00
C GLU A 437 -26.01 10.63 16.67
N ALA A 438 -25.54 10.37 17.90
CA ALA A 438 -24.70 11.33 18.62
C ALA A 438 -23.41 11.66 17.85
N ALA A 439 -22.78 10.67 17.26
CA ALA A 439 -21.55 10.87 16.48
C ALA A 439 -21.82 11.60 15.14
N LEU A 440 -22.97 11.35 14.50
CA LEU A 440 -23.41 12.10 13.31
C LEU A 440 -23.58 13.58 13.62
N LEU A 441 -24.28 13.89 14.70
CA LEU A 441 -24.57 15.27 15.11
C LEU A 441 -23.34 16.06 15.57
N LEU A 442 -22.40 15.38 16.27
CA LEU A 442 -21.25 16.05 16.89
C LEU A 442 -20.02 16.15 15.97
N ASN A 443 -19.80 15.14 15.13
CA ASN A 443 -18.50 14.95 14.50
C ASN A 443 -18.57 14.81 12.96
N SER A 444 -19.77 14.77 12.36
CA SER A 444 -19.92 14.61 10.92
C SER A 444 -20.42 15.86 10.21
N PRO A 445 -20.31 15.96 8.88
CA PRO A 445 -20.88 17.05 8.11
C PRO A 445 -22.42 16.98 7.98
N VAL A 446 -23.05 15.91 8.45
CA VAL A 446 -24.49 15.71 8.38
C VAL A 446 -25.22 16.59 9.39
N ARG A 447 -26.28 17.25 8.96
CA ARG A 447 -27.07 18.19 9.78
C ARG A 447 -28.40 17.60 10.20
N PRO A 448 -29.00 18.06 11.32
CA PRO A 448 -30.39 17.70 11.68
C PRO A 448 -31.35 17.89 10.52
N GLY A 449 -32.27 16.96 10.32
CA GLY A 449 -33.21 16.93 9.22
C GLY A 449 -32.72 16.31 7.92
N GLN A 450 -31.43 16.09 7.76
CA GLN A 450 -30.86 15.40 6.61
C GLN A 450 -30.99 13.88 6.76
N GLN A 451 -31.03 13.18 5.64
CA GLN A 451 -31.14 11.71 5.61
C GLN A 451 -29.81 11.03 5.38
N VAL A 452 -29.62 9.89 6.05
CA VAL A 452 -28.52 8.95 5.84
C VAL A 452 -29.10 7.55 5.67
N ILE A 453 -28.35 6.66 4.99
CA ILE A 453 -28.65 5.23 4.97
C ILE A 453 -27.78 4.58 6.03
N LEU A 454 -28.37 3.87 6.98
CA LEU A 454 -27.63 3.15 8.02
C LEU A 454 -27.60 1.66 7.71
N ILE A 455 -26.40 1.06 7.77
CA ILE A 455 -26.17 -0.39 7.57
C ILE A 455 -25.49 -0.96 8.81
N ALA A 456 -25.97 -2.10 9.28
CA ALA A 456 -25.36 -2.82 10.40
C ALA A 456 -25.55 -4.34 10.29
N GLY A 457 -24.73 -5.08 11.04
CA GLY A 457 -24.97 -6.48 11.41
C GLY A 457 -25.65 -6.54 12.77
N LEU A 458 -26.81 -7.16 12.85
CA LEU A 458 -27.55 -7.29 14.10
C LEU A 458 -27.61 -8.74 14.59
N PRO A 459 -27.46 -9.00 15.91
CA PRO A 459 -27.26 -7.99 16.98
C PRO A 459 -25.86 -7.38 16.97
N PRO A 460 -25.69 -6.12 17.42
CA PRO A 460 -24.42 -5.36 17.30
C PRO A 460 -23.28 -5.97 18.15
N THR A 461 -23.57 -6.84 19.07
CA THR A 461 -22.61 -7.56 19.90
C THR A 461 -21.96 -8.78 19.22
N LYS A 462 -22.46 -9.21 18.04
CA LYS A 462 -21.99 -10.41 17.35
C LYS A 462 -21.29 -10.06 16.04
N LEU A 463 -20.32 -10.88 15.67
CA LEU A 463 -19.68 -10.81 14.36
C LEU A 463 -20.58 -11.51 13.32
N VAL A 464 -21.53 -10.76 12.78
CA VAL A 464 -22.46 -11.23 11.75
C VAL A 464 -22.34 -10.38 10.49
N PRO A 465 -22.69 -10.92 9.30
CA PRO A 465 -22.84 -10.12 8.10
C PRO A 465 -23.82 -8.96 8.31
N ALA A 466 -23.71 -7.91 7.50
CA ALA A 466 -24.74 -6.89 7.49
C ALA A 466 -26.09 -7.51 7.09
N ASN A 467 -27.11 -7.31 7.93
CA ASN A 467 -28.46 -7.83 7.75
C ASN A 467 -29.55 -6.78 8.04
N PHE A 468 -29.12 -5.54 8.25
CA PHE A 468 -29.99 -4.41 8.56
C PHE A 468 -29.65 -3.20 7.69
N ILE A 469 -30.67 -2.58 7.13
CA ILE A 469 -30.60 -1.32 6.39
C ILE A 469 -31.76 -0.42 6.83
N LEU A 470 -31.49 0.86 7.09
CA LEU A 470 -32.46 1.84 7.54
C LEU A 470 -32.21 3.18 6.84
N LEU A 471 -33.26 3.78 6.28
CA LEU A 471 -33.25 5.18 5.89
C LEU A 471 -33.60 6.03 7.12
N HIS A 472 -32.61 6.76 7.61
CA HIS A 472 -32.69 7.49 8.89
C HIS A 472 -32.64 9.00 8.65
N THR A 473 -33.51 9.76 9.32
CA THR A 473 -33.49 11.23 9.34
C THR A 473 -32.83 11.69 10.62
N VAL A 474 -31.65 12.30 10.53
CA VAL A 474 -30.84 12.74 11.67
C VAL A 474 -31.56 13.83 12.46
N GLY A 475 -31.60 13.71 13.79
CA GLY A 475 -32.26 14.66 14.69
C GLY A 475 -33.78 14.52 14.79
N ARG A 476 -34.35 13.43 14.23
CA ARG A 476 -35.74 13.06 14.49
C ARG A 476 -35.75 11.78 15.31
N SER A 477 -36.15 11.93 16.58
CA SER A 477 -36.41 10.81 17.50
C SER A 477 -37.64 10.02 17.08
#